data_8947734ee340e8331a56b9459e0ca4a2
#
_entry.id   8947734ee340e8331a56b9459e0ca4a2
#
_cell.length_a   1.000
_cell.length_b   1.000
_cell.length_c   1.000
_cell.angle_alpha   90.00
_cell.angle_beta   90.00
_cell.angle_gamma   90.00
#
_symmetry.space_group_name_H-M   'P 1'
#
loop_
_entity.id
_entity.type
_entity.pdbx_description
1 polymer ?
#
loop_
_entity_poly.entity_id
_entity_poly.type
_entity_poly.pdbx_seq_one_letter_code
_entity_poly.pdbx_strand_id
1 'polypeptide(L)'
;MRADTEQFLNLISDYSADCLRSLAFSLYNELGELKLRQSANERIYTEAHIQYSELEKKYSILLKENEALKEQLAKEIDKNTLKTRSIFGRKTEQLLPLINSADNKTDELEDENQVEADERENERKSRVINFTDFKEKDDKKNSKSGKGKCKEGRKQKSLAASLDKLPKQFIYDFDPKELDNEYGQNNWRIAFWHSHTTLEKIASPYYVKTVYTPVISSGLEHAITTVPYANPLIDKSAASPSIIADILYRKFVLGLPFYRQAVDYQMSGIDLSKQTIINWVNKLVPEIMEPVVGYLTECLLKYRYTQNDETYIQVNKDGRGPGHKSFLWVHCSSELLDCNPIIIFCYEATRGTEHLRNFFKEFLGYITCDAYVSYQVLEDEKNGLITATGCMMHCRRYFAEAFFVNDVVELSDEQLLELPETKALMLIRAIYHEENQLKGLNCVDRAIMRKKMVEPKVNQFFEYVHSLEASDLIFSDRMKKAITYAVNQEEHLRRFITDGNISIDIGHVERVIRSYSVGRANWLFADTVFGAKVNALMYSVVETAKANHVNVRCYLQYLLEEIPKYLNQSDKSFLKDMVPWSDAFHRYEEQKSQTDENLYQRLFPEPERPKTPRKRDSVVPENDILSVSRQHPA
;
A
#
# COMPACT_ATOMS: atom_id res chain seq x y z
N MET A 1 -51.61 15.34 39.46
CA MET A 1 -52.80 14.45 39.40
C MET A 1 -54.09 15.07 39.96
N ARG A 2 -54.19 15.61 41.19
CA ARG A 2 -55.47 16.25 41.68
C ARG A 2 -55.79 17.57 40.98
N ALA A 3 -54.84 18.44 40.74
CA ALA A 3 -55.03 19.69 40.02
C ALA A 3 -55.43 19.51 38.56
N ASP A 4 -54.87 18.50 37.90
CA ASP A 4 -55.19 18.16 36.51
C ASP A 4 -56.59 17.59 36.36
N THR A 5 -57.10 16.89 37.43
CA THR A 5 -58.46 16.30 37.40
C THR A 5 -59.53 17.38 37.58
N GLU A 6 -59.33 18.38 38.41
CA GLU A 6 -60.24 19.54 38.56
C GLU A 6 -60.29 20.42 37.28
N GLN A 7 -59.15 20.62 36.67
CA GLN A 7 -59.07 21.36 35.39
C GLN A 7 -59.77 20.60 34.27
N PHE A 8 -59.66 19.29 34.25
CA PHE A 8 -60.36 18.40 33.30
C PHE A 8 -61.87 18.38 33.51
N LEU A 9 -62.36 18.32 34.79
CA LEU A 9 -63.78 18.34 35.12
C LEU A 9 -64.44 19.67 34.76
N ASN A 10 -63.76 20.78 34.92
CA ASN A 10 -64.26 22.11 34.48
C ASN A 10 -64.32 22.23 32.94
N LEU A 11 -63.42 21.59 32.21
CA LEU A 11 -63.43 21.59 30.71
C LEU A 11 -64.59 20.80 30.13
N ILE A 12 -65.07 19.75 30.83
CA ILE A 12 -66.17 18.89 30.33
C ILE A 12 -67.56 19.37 30.77
N SER A 13 -67.67 20.33 31.71
CA SER A 13 -68.97 20.86 32.22
C SER A 13 -69.79 21.58 31.11
N ASP A 14 -69.14 22.08 30.06
CA ASP A 14 -69.80 22.84 28.99
C ASP A 14 -70.22 22.00 27.80
N TYR A 15 -69.99 20.65 27.80
CA TYR A 15 -70.36 19.78 26.71
C TYR A 15 -71.71 19.08 26.95
N SER A 16 -72.51 18.94 25.90
CA SER A 16 -73.76 18.20 25.99
C SER A 16 -73.54 16.70 26.28
N ALA A 17 -74.51 16.07 26.93
CA ALA A 17 -74.42 14.66 27.27
C ALA A 17 -74.10 13.73 26.08
N ASP A 18 -74.57 14.11 24.86
CA ASP A 18 -74.31 13.34 23.65
C ASP A 18 -72.89 13.52 23.10
N CYS A 19 -72.32 14.75 23.25
CA CYS A 19 -70.89 14.97 22.96
C CYS A 19 -69.97 14.16 23.88
N LEU A 20 -70.29 14.10 25.17
CA LEU A 20 -69.54 13.32 26.15
C LEU A 20 -69.61 11.83 25.90
N ARG A 21 -70.81 11.33 25.48
CA ARG A 21 -70.96 9.89 25.08
C ARG A 21 -70.15 9.57 23.82
N SER A 22 -70.16 10.46 22.81
CA SER A 22 -69.37 10.31 21.60
C SER A 22 -67.85 10.30 21.89
N LEU A 23 -67.38 11.21 22.74
CA LEU A 23 -65.97 11.28 23.18
C LEU A 23 -65.56 10.03 23.97
N ALA A 24 -66.44 9.58 24.92
CA ALA A 24 -66.19 8.37 25.67
C ALA A 24 -66.12 7.12 24.79
N PHE A 25 -66.97 7.04 23.75
CA PHE A 25 -66.93 5.96 22.80
C PHE A 25 -65.66 5.99 21.91
N SER A 26 -65.24 7.18 21.48
CA SER A 26 -63.98 7.35 20.74
C SER A 26 -62.77 6.94 21.59
N LEU A 27 -62.69 7.39 22.85
CA LEU A 27 -61.61 7.03 23.78
C LEU A 27 -61.60 5.53 24.11
N TYR A 28 -62.79 4.90 24.22
CA TYR A 28 -62.90 3.46 24.42
C TYR A 28 -62.34 2.66 23.25
N ASN A 29 -62.63 3.11 22.03
CA ASN A 29 -62.11 2.48 20.80
C ASN A 29 -60.60 2.67 20.69
N GLU A 30 -60.06 3.89 20.94
CA GLU A 30 -58.63 4.13 20.99
C GLU A 30 -57.91 3.27 22.05
N LEU A 31 -58.49 3.15 23.23
CA LEU A 31 -57.96 2.27 24.28
C LEU A 31 -57.93 0.79 23.83
N GLY A 32 -58.98 0.35 23.08
CA GLY A 32 -59.04 -0.97 22.47
C GLY A 32 -57.92 -1.20 21.47
N GLU A 33 -57.67 -0.22 20.57
CA GLU A 33 -56.57 -0.28 19.61
C GLU A 33 -55.19 -0.28 20.28
N LEU A 34 -55.00 0.55 21.30
CA LEU A 34 -53.75 0.57 22.07
C LEU A 34 -53.46 -0.77 22.75
N LYS A 35 -54.48 -1.40 23.37
CA LYS A 35 -54.34 -2.73 23.96
C LYS A 35 -53.99 -3.80 22.92
N LEU A 36 -54.57 -3.74 21.72
CA LEU A 36 -54.24 -4.66 20.62
C LEU A 36 -52.78 -4.44 20.15
N ARG A 37 -52.33 -3.19 20.00
CA ARG A 37 -50.93 -2.86 19.66
C ARG A 37 -49.96 -3.32 20.74
N GLN A 38 -50.31 -3.15 22.02
CA GLN A 38 -49.50 -3.63 23.13
C GLN A 38 -49.34 -5.14 23.11
N SER A 39 -50.43 -5.90 22.92
CA SER A 39 -50.38 -7.36 22.84
C SER A 39 -49.63 -7.86 21.60
N ALA A 40 -49.70 -7.16 20.47
CA ALA A 40 -48.91 -7.46 19.28
C ALA A 40 -47.41 -7.23 19.52
N ASN A 41 -47.03 -6.13 20.17
CA ASN A 41 -45.67 -5.85 20.54
C ASN A 41 -45.11 -6.91 21.51
N GLU A 42 -45.89 -7.32 22.52
CA GLU A 42 -45.49 -8.38 23.46
C GLU A 42 -45.20 -9.71 22.75
N ARG A 43 -46.01 -10.05 21.71
CA ARG A 43 -45.74 -11.24 20.88
C ARG A 43 -44.45 -11.11 20.09
N ILE A 44 -44.18 -9.94 19.46
CA ILE A 44 -42.95 -9.67 18.73
C ILE A 44 -41.75 -9.76 19.66
N TYR A 45 -41.83 -9.21 20.87
CA TYR A 45 -40.78 -9.31 21.87
C TYR A 45 -40.51 -10.75 22.29
N THR A 46 -41.56 -11.54 22.47
CA THR A 46 -41.42 -12.95 22.86
C THR A 46 -40.78 -13.79 21.76
N GLU A 47 -41.19 -13.57 20.50
CA GLU A 47 -40.59 -14.22 19.33
C GLU A 47 -39.13 -13.83 19.13
N ALA A 48 -38.79 -12.55 19.28
CA ALA A 48 -37.42 -12.04 19.19
C ALA A 48 -36.55 -12.65 20.30
N HIS A 49 -37.07 -12.78 21.52
CA HIS A 49 -36.36 -13.40 22.64
C HIS A 49 -36.08 -14.89 22.42
N ILE A 50 -37.02 -15.61 21.82
CA ILE A 50 -36.84 -17.02 21.46
C ILE A 50 -35.76 -17.16 20.38
N GLN A 51 -35.82 -16.33 19.32
CA GLN A 51 -34.81 -16.33 18.27
C GLN A 51 -33.39 -15.97 18.80
N TYR A 52 -33.32 -15.01 19.72
CA TYR A 52 -32.05 -14.64 20.37
C TYR A 52 -31.47 -15.81 21.18
N SER A 53 -32.31 -16.49 21.97
CA SER A 53 -31.89 -17.66 22.75
C SER A 53 -31.41 -18.82 21.85
N GLU A 54 -32.07 -19.04 20.71
CA GLU A 54 -31.62 -20.05 19.73
C GLU A 54 -30.29 -19.67 19.06
N LEU A 55 -30.10 -18.39 18.75
CA LEU A 55 -28.86 -17.85 18.18
C LEU A 55 -27.69 -17.99 19.18
N GLU A 56 -27.94 -17.70 20.45
CA GLU A 56 -26.96 -17.87 21.54
C GLU A 56 -26.51 -19.33 21.70
N LYS A 57 -27.46 -20.26 21.60
CA LYS A 57 -27.14 -21.70 21.61
C LYS A 57 -26.31 -22.10 20.41
N LYS A 58 -26.65 -21.62 19.21
CA LYS A 58 -25.88 -21.88 18.00
C LYS A 58 -24.47 -21.28 18.09
N TYR A 59 -24.36 -20.06 18.61
CA TYR A 59 -23.07 -19.41 18.84
C TYR A 59 -22.18 -20.19 19.81
N SER A 60 -22.73 -20.69 20.91
CA SER A 60 -21.98 -21.49 21.88
C SER A 60 -21.49 -22.83 21.30
N ILE A 61 -22.28 -23.44 20.40
CA ILE A 61 -21.86 -24.67 19.68
C ILE A 61 -20.72 -24.36 18.72
N LEU A 62 -20.84 -23.31 17.92
CA LEU A 62 -19.80 -22.88 16.97
C LEU A 62 -18.48 -22.48 17.67
N LEU A 63 -18.58 -21.90 18.87
CA LEU A 63 -17.39 -21.58 19.68
C LEU A 63 -16.65 -22.86 20.09
N LYS A 64 -17.36 -23.88 20.56
CA LYS A 64 -16.79 -25.18 20.91
C LYS A 64 -16.18 -25.92 19.71
N GLU A 65 -16.85 -25.86 18.55
CA GLU A 65 -16.33 -26.42 17.31
C GLU A 65 -15.06 -25.71 16.86
N ASN A 66 -14.99 -24.39 17.01
CA ASN A 66 -13.82 -23.60 16.66
C ASN A 66 -12.62 -23.90 17.57
N GLU A 67 -12.86 -24.10 18.87
CA GLU A 67 -11.82 -24.55 19.80
C GLU A 67 -11.31 -25.96 19.46
N ALA A 68 -12.20 -26.87 19.15
CA ALA A 68 -11.82 -28.24 18.75
C ALA A 68 -11.02 -28.23 17.44
N LEU A 69 -11.39 -27.39 16.46
CA LEU A 69 -10.65 -27.22 15.20
C LEU A 69 -9.26 -26.60 15.43
N LYS A 70 -9.14 -25.64 16.34
CA LYS A 70 -7.84 -25.04 16.71
C LYS A 70 -6.91 -26.08 17.33
N GLU A 71 -7.45 -26.93 18.21
CA GLU A 71 -6.67 -28.03 18.82
C GLU A 71 -6.24 -29.07 17.78
N GLN A 72 -7.11 -29.41 16.82
CA GLN A 72 -6.76 -30.30 15.72
C GLN A 72 -5.70 -29.69 14.80
N LEU A 73 -5.80 -28.40 14.48
CA LEU A 73 -4.82 -27.67 13.68
C LEU A 73 -3.45 -27.62 14.38
N ALA A 74 -3.41 -27.37 15.70
CA ALA A 74 -2.17 -27.41 16.47
C ALA A 74 -1.51 -28.80 16.41
N LYS A 75 -2.29 -29.87 16.57
CA LYS A 75 -1.78 -31.26 16.46
C LYS A 75 -1.25 -31.59 15.06
N GLU A 76 -1.90 -31.08 14.00
CA GLU A 76 -1.41 -31.26 12.61
C GLU A 76 -0.15 -30.43 12.31
N ILE A 77 -0.04 -29.21 12.86
CA ILE A 77 1.18 -28.40 12.77
C ILE A 77 2.34 -29.12 13.46
N ASP A 78 2.14 -29.68 14.65
CA ASP A 78 3.18 -30.45 15.35
C ASP A 78 3.60 -31.69 14.56
N LYS A 79 2.66 -32.43 13.98
CA LYS A 79 2.98 -33.57 13.11
C LYS A 79 3.77 -33.16 11.87
N ASN A 80 3.40 -32.04 11.23
CA ASN A 80 4.10 -31.52 10.06
C ASN A 80 5.50 -31.00 10.42
N THR A 81 5.66 -30.37 11.58
CA THR A 81 6.95 -29.94 12.10
C THR A 81 7.87 -31.13 12.37
N LEU A 82 7.34 -32.21 12.97
CA LEU A 82 8.06 -33.45 13.18
C LEU A 82 8.43 -34.14 11.86
N LYS A 83 7.52 -34.18 10.87
CA LYS A 83 7.82 -34.68 9.51
C LYS A 83 8.88 -33.85 8.81
N THR A 84 8.82 -32.53 8.90
CA THR A 84 9.81 -31.62 8.31
C THR A 84 11.17 -31.81 8.96
N ARG A 85 11.25 -31.96 10.29
CA ARG A 85 12.48 -32.32 11.02
C ARG A 85 13.02 -33.67 10.59
N SER A 86 12.17 -34.70 10.36
CA SER A 86 12.60 -36.01 9.91
C SER A 86 13.12 -36.03 8.46
N ILE A 87 12.59 -35.18 7.59
CA ILE A 87 12.99 -35.10 6.17
C ILE A 87 14.24 -34.22 5.99
N PHE A 88 14.37 -33.13 6.73
CA PHE A 88 15.49 -32.20 6.63
C PHE A 88 16.58 -32.43 7.68
N GLY A 89 16.30 -33.14 8.78
CA GLY A 89 17.25 -33.44 9.85
C GLY A 89 18.43 -34.31 9.42
N ARG A 90 18.25 -35.18 8.43
CA ARG A 90 19.34 -36.07 7.93
C ARG A 90 20.44 -35.35 7.13
N LYS A 91 20.22 -34.10 6.67
CA LYS A 91 21.24 -33.29 5.99
C LYS A 91 22.01 -32.35 6.91
N THR A 92 21.49 -32.12 8.12
CA THR A 92 22.13 -31.25 9.12
C THR A 92 23.09 -32.00 10.05
N GLU A 93 22.99 -33.33 10.15
CA GLU A 93 23.91 -34.13 10.99
C GLU A 93 25.37 -34.15 10.48
N GLN A 94 25.63 -33.82 9.22
CA GLN A 94 26.99 -33.64 8.72
C GLN A 94 27.62 -32.27 9.08
N LEU A 95 26.86 -31.33 9.63
CA LEU A 95 27.32 -29.99 10.07
C LEU A 95 27.42 -29.86 11.60
N LEU A 96 26.98 -30.85 12.36
CA LEU A 96 27.00 -30.87 13.83
C LEU A 96 28.38 -30.76 14.50
N PRO A 97 29.52 -31.22 13.91
CA PRO A 97 30.81 -31.03 14.53
C PRO A 97 31.31 -29.56 14.50
N LEU A 98 30.74 -28.71 13.62
CA LEU A 98 31.10 -27.29 13.52
C LEU A 98 30.20 -26.39 14.40
N ILE A 99 29.05 -26.87 14.84
CA ILE A 99 28.09 -26.12 15.64
C ILE A 99 28.32 -26.32 17.14
N ASN A 100 28.86 -27.45 17.59
CA ASN A 100 29.16 -27.73 19.00
C ASN A 100 30.39 -27.00 19.57
N SER A 101 31.05 -26.15 18.79
CA SER A 101 32.09 -25.23 19.28
C SER A 101 31.57 -23.79 19.51
N ALA A 102 30.27 -23.54 19.37
CA ALA A 102 29.63 -22.23 19.49
C ALA A 102 28.49 -22.20 20.52
N ASP A 103 28.50 -23.13 21.48
CA ASP A 103 27.56 -23.07 22.61
C ASP A 103 27.86 -21.86 23.47
N ASN A 104 27.20 -20.74 23.16
CA ASN A 104 26.81 -19.65 24.09
C ASN A 104 26.13 -18.43 23.38
N LYS A 105 25.52 -18.60 22.20
CA LYS A 105 24.86 -17.47 21.50
C LYS A 105 23.53 -17.79 20.80
N THR A 106 22.83 -18.83 21.24
CA THR A 106 21.53 -19.21 20.63
C THR A 106 20.33 -18.43 21.20
N ASP A 107 20.47 -17.80 22.35
CA ASP A 107 19.34 -17.10 23.00
C ASP A 107 18.98 -15.75 22.32
N GLU A 108 19.94 -15.09 21.67
CA GLU A 108 19.64 -13.81 20.98
C GLU A 108 18.92 -13.98 19.63
N LEU A 109 19.02 -15.15 18.98
CA LEU A 109 18.36 -15.40 17.68
C LEU A 109 16.92 -15.88 17.83
N GLU A 110 16.57 -16.50 18.95
CA GLU A 110 15.18 -16.90 19.26
C GLU A 110 14.34 -15.68 19.66
N ASP A 111 14.90 -14.72 20.38
CA ASP A 111 14.22 -13.48 20.76
C ASP A 111 13.88 -12.58 19.55
N GLU A 112 14.71 -12.56 18.50
CA GLU A 112 14.45 -11.73 17.32
C GLU A 112 13.36 -12.30 16.42
N ASN A 113 13.27 -13.62 16.28
CA ASN A 113 12.16 -14.27 15.57
C ASN A 113 10.85 -14.15 16.37
N GLN A 114 10.94 -14.09 17.69
CA GLN A 114 9.81 -13.89 18.59
C GLN A 114 9.30 -12.45 18.52
N VAL A 115 10.19 -11.46 18.47
CA VAL A 115 9.83 -10.04 18.31
C VAL A 115 9.14 -9.79 16.95
N GLU A 116 9.65 -10.36 15.85
CA GLU A 116 8.97 -10.25 14.53
C GLU A 116 7.64 -11.04 14.47
N ALA A 117 7.54 -12.16 15.17
CA ALA A 117 6.29 -12.90 15.30
C ALA A 117 5.29 -12.14 16.17
N ASP A 118 5.74 -11.55 17.26
CA ASP A 118 4.95 -10.72 18.16
C ASP A 118 4.51 -9.41 17.50
N GLU A 119 5.36 -8.77 16.68
CA GLU A 119 4.97 -7.61 15.87
C GLU A 119 3.88 -7.95 14.85
N ARG A 120 3.99 -9.09 14.16
CA ARG A 120 2.97 -9.57 13.22
C ARG A 120 1.68 -10.00 13.93
N GLU A 121 1.78 -10.57 15.11
CA GLU A 121 0.62 -10.95 15.92
C GLU A 121 -0.04 -9.71 16.54
N ASN A 122 0.74 -8.74 16.99
CA ASN A 122 0.26 -7.44 17.47
C ASN A 122 -0.35 -6.60 16.33
N GLU A 123 0.21 -6.63 15.12
CA GLU A 123 -0.44 -6.04 13.94
C GLU A 123 -1.77 -6.73 13.58
N ARG A 124 -1.86 -8.07 13.73
CA ARG A 124 -3.11 -8.80 13.54
C ARG A 124 -4.13 -8.48 14.63
N LYS A 125 -3.70 -8.40 15.89
CA LYS A 125 -4.57 -8.01 17.02
C LYS A 125 -5.01 -6.55 16.92
N SER A 126 -4.14 -5.64 16.49
CA SER A 126 -4.51 -4.24 16.25
C SER A 126 -5.48 -4.05 15.06
N ARG A 127 -5.49 -4.97 14.09
CA ARG A 127 -6.49 -4.99 13.01
C ARG A 127 -7.85 -5.52 13.45
N VAL A 128 -7.89 -6.37 14.50
CA VAL A 128 -9.15 -6.95 15.02
C VAL A 128 -9.87 -5.97 15.96
N ILE A 129 -9.13 -5.10 16.64
CA ILE A 129 -9.73 -4.05 17.48
C ILE A 129 -9.87 -2.78 16.63
N ASN A 130 -10.85 -2.78 15.73
CA ASN A 130 -11.34 -1.56 15.11
C ASN A 130 -12.16 -0.80 16.15
N PHE A 131 -11.57 0.22 16.78
CA PHE A 131 -12.27 1.19 17.65
C PHE A 131 -13.38 1.99 16.92
N THR A 132 -13.69 1.65 15.66
CA THR A 132 -14.78 2.25 14.88
C THR A 132 -16.16 1.75 15.28
N ASP A 133 -16.28 0.67 16.06
CA ASP A 133 -17.56 0.07 16.43
C ASP A 133 -18.20 0.65 17.70
N PHE A 134 -17.47 1.51 18.42
CA PHE A 134 -18.08 2.31 19.50
C PHE A 134 -18.82 3.52 18.88
N LYS A 135 -19.99 3.25 18.32
CA LYS A 135 -20.92 4.30 17.92
C LYS A 135 -21.55 4.89 19.17
N GLU A 136 -21.21 6.12 19.48
CA GLU A 136 -22.06 6.97 20.29
C GLU A 136 -23.46 6.99 19.66
N LYS A 137 -24.46 6.64 20.47
CA LYS A 137 -25.87 6.86 20.11
C LYS A 137 -26.13 8.36 20.25
N ASP A 138 -25.85 9.10 19.19
CA ASP A 138 -26.33 10.47 19.10
C ASP A 138 -27.70 10.52 18.44
N ASP A 139 -28.59 11.18 19.16
CA ASP A 139 -29.99 11.40 18.79
C ASP A 139 -30.13 12.10 17.43
N LYS A 140 -30.98 11.50 16.62
CA LYS A 140 -31.47 12.08 15.38
C LYS A 140 -32.26 13.38 15.69
N LYS A 141 -31.73 14.52 15.27
CA LYS A 141 -32.58 15.66 14.89
C LYS A 141 -32.30 16.08 13.45
N ASN A 142 -33.38 16.00 12.68
CA ASN A 142 -33.52 16.49 11.31
C ASN A 142 -32.99 17.91 11.12
N SER A 143 -32.18 18.13 10.07
CA SER A 143 -32.27 19.37 9.30
C SER A 143 -31.94 19.14 7.83
N LYS A 144 -32.78 19.72 7.00
CA LYS A 144 -32.82 19.64 5.55
C LYS A 144 -31.69 20.41 4.89
N SER A 145 -31.22 19.83 3.78
CA SER A 145 -30.78 20.47 2.53
C SER A 145 -29.67 21.52 2.56
N GLY A 146 -28.55 21.11 2.08
CA GLY A 146 -27.54 21.95 1.42
C GLY A 146 -26.87 21.10 0.35
N LYS A 147 -27.16 21.35 -0.94
CA LYS A 147 -26.45 20.77 -2.07
C LYS A 147 -25.01 21.28 -2.07
N GLY A 148 -24.13 20.65 -1.30
CA GLY A 148 -22.69 20.79 -1.43
C GLY A 148 -22.24 19.97 -2.64
N LYS A 149 -21.58 20.61 -3.61
CA LYS A 149 -20.90 19.95 -4.72
C LYS A 149 -19.93 18.92 -4.14
N CYS A 150 -20.24 17.64 -4.32
CA CYS A 150 -19.30 16.55 -4.10
C CYS A 150 -18.07 16.81 -4.97
N LYS A 151 -16.91 17.03 -4.36
CA LYS A 151 -15.63 16.99 -5.06
C LYS A 151 -15.53 15.61 -5.68
N GLU A 152 -15.25 15.56 -6.98
CA GLU A 152 -15.08 14.31 -7.73
C GLU A 152 -14.07 13.42 -7.03
N GLY A 153 -14.58 12.42 -6.31
CA GLY A 153 -13.77 11.30 -5.86
C GLY A 153 -13.12 10.69 -7.11
N ARG A 154 -11.83 10.33 -7.03
CA ARG A 154 -11.10 9.59 -8.06
C ARG A 154 -12.01 8.48 -8.56
N LYS A 155 -12.58 8.65 -9.77
CA LYS A 155 -13.40 7.62 -10.41
C LYS A 155 -12.53 6.37 -10.50
N GLN A 156 -12.91 5.32 -9.80
CA GLN A 156 -12.29 4.01 -9.95
C GLN A 156 -12.43 3.64 -11.43
N LYS A 157 -11.30 3.61 -12.15
CA LYS A 157 -11.30 3.26 -13.58
C LYS A 157 -11.88 1.85 -13.68
N SER A 158 -13.02 1.70 -14.34
CA SER A 158 -13.65 0.40 -14.53
C SER A 158 -12.73 -0.52 -15.34
N LEU A 159 -12.82 -1.83 -15.13
CA LEU A 159 -12.08 -2.81 -15.92
C LEU A 159 -12.34 -2.58 -17.42
N ALA A 160 -13.59 -2.34 -17.82
CA ALA A 160 -13.96 -2.04 -19.20
C ALA A 160 -13.16 -0.86 -19.79
N ALA A 161 -13.04 0.26 -19.07
CA ALA A 161 -12.26 1.41 -19.53
C ALA A 161 -10.75 1.12 -19.64
N SER A 162 -10.26 0.12 -18.91
CA SER A 162 -8.87 -0.35 -19.02
C SER A 162 -8.69 -1.26 -20.23
N LEU A 163 -9.65 -2.15 -20.49
CA LEU A 163 -9.63 -3.04 -21.66
C LEU A 163 -9.71 -2.25 -22.99
N ASP A 164 -10.42 -1.12 -23.02
CA ASP A 164 -10.50 -0.28 -24.21
C ASP A 164 -9.16 0.31 -24.67
N LYS A 165 -8.20 0.41 -23.77
CA LYS A 165 -6.85 0.92 -24.06
C LYS A 165 -5.85 -0.15 -24.50
N LEU A 166 -6.23 -1.42 -24.42
CA LEU A 166 -5.36 -2.52 -24.80
C LEU A 166 -5.47 -2.82 -26.29
N PRO A 167 -4.41 -3.33 -26.93
CA PRO A 167 -4.46 -3.86 -28.29
C PRO A 167 -5.55 -4.90 -28.42
N LYS A 168 -6.28 -4.89 -29.52
CA LYS A 168 -7.45 -5.75 -29.74
C LYS A 168 -7.17 -6.72 -30.89
N GLN A 169 -7.43 -8.00 -30.64
CA GLN A 169 -7.50 -9.02 -31.69
C GLN A 169 -8.97 -9.32 -31.98
N PHE A 170 -9.35 -9.31 -33.25
CA PHE A 170 -10.69 -9.65 -33.68
C PHE A 170 -10.67 -11.01 -34.38
N ILE A 171 -11.54 -11.91 -33.97
CA ILE A 171 -11.69 -13.23 -34.59
C ILE A 171 -13.17 -13.36 -34.99
N TYR A 172 -13.40 -13.71 -36.26
CA TYR A 172 -14.73 -14.06 -36.75
C TYR A 172 -14.81 -15.59 -36.79
N ASP A 173 -15.42 -16.14 -35.73
CA ASP A 173 -15.51 -17.59 -35.49
C ASP A 173 -16.77 -18.16 -36.16
N PHE A 174 -16.65 -18.52 -37.43
CA PHE A 174 -17.66 -19.24 -38.17
C PHE A 174 -17.07 -19.84 -39.46
N ASP A 175 -17.59 -20.97 -39.88
CA ASP A 175 -17.25 -21.57 -41.18
C ASP A 175 -18.42 -21.36 -42.16
N PRO A 176 -18.23 -20.59 -43.25
CA PRO A 176 -19.23 -20.43 -44.31
C PRO A 176 -19.71 -21.75 -44.90
N LYS A 177 -18.85 -22.78 -44.96
CA LYS A 177 -19.22 -24.08 -45.54
C LYS A 177 -20.17 -24.86 -44.63
N GLU A 178 -20.02 -24.76 -43.31
CA GLU A 178 -20.95 -25.37 -42.37
C GLU A 178 -22.34 -24.76 -42.55
N LEU A 179 -22.40 -23.41 -42.65
CA LEU A 179 -23.64 -22.70 -42.88
C LEU A 179 -24.26 -22.99 -44.27
N ASP A 180 -23.45 -23.15 -45.32
CA ASP A 180 -23.92 -23.59 -46.61
C ASP A 180 -24.52 -25.01 -46.57
N ASN A 181 -23.94 -25.91 -45.78
CA ASN A 181 -24.44 -27.27 -45.56
C ASN A 181 -25.74 -27.30 -44.77
N GLU A 182 -25.87 -26.46 -43.76
CA GLU A 182 -27.03 -26.42 -42.87
C GLU A 182 -28.23 -25.69 -43.47
N TYR A 183 -28.00 -24.53 -44.09
CA TYR A 183 -29.06 -23.64 -44.61
C TYR A 183 -29.18 -23.62 -46.12
N GLY A 184 -28.25 -24.23 -46.85
CA GLY A 184 -28.18 -24.20 -48.28
C GLY A 184 -27.33 -23.04 -48.84
N GLN A 185 -26.62 -23.29 -49.91
CA GLN A 185 -25.70 -22.33 -50.56
C GLN A 185 -26.40 -21.04 -50.97
N ASN A 186 -25.93 -19.90 -50.52
CA ASN A 186 -26.52 -18.55 -50.69
C ASN A 186 -27.92 -18.36 -50.06
N ASN A 187 -28.30 -19.20 -49.15
CA ASN A 187 -29.63 -19.13 -48.50
C ASN A 187 -29.58 -18.54 -47.10
N TRP A 188 -28.43 -18.14 -46.63
CA TRP A 188 -28.24 -17.52 -45.34
C TRP A 188 -27.57 -16.13 -45.47
N ARG A 189 -27.71 -15.30 -44.40
CA ARG A 189 -27.04 -14.02 -44.24
C ARG A 189 -26.72 -13.74 -42.80
N ILE A 190 -25.65 -13.05 -42.51
CA ILE A 190 -25.33 -12.58 -41.16
C ILE A 190 -26.25 -11.39 -40.85
N ALA A 191 -27.15 -11.55 -39.86
CA ALA A 191 -28.06 -10.50 -39.42
C ALA A 191 -27.35 -9.47 -38.54
N PHE A 192 -26.54 -9.95 -37.58
CA PHE A 192 -25.72 -9.12 -36.70
C PHE A 192 -24.62 -9.99 -36.10
N TRP A 193 -23.59 -9.33 -35.55
CA TRP A 193 -22.50 -9.98 -34.84
C TRP A 193 -22.72 -9.87 -33.35
N HIS A 194 -22.71 -10.99 -32.63
CA HIS A 194 -22.60 -11.03 -31.18
C HIS A 194 -21.13 -11.10 -30.82
N SER A 195 -20.65 -10.20 -29.94
CA SER A 195 -19.25 -10.17 -29.51
C SER A 195 -19.10 -10.67 -28.10
N HIS A 196 -18.09 -11.51 -27.87
CA HIS A 196 -17.63 -11.90 -26.56
C HIS A 196 -16.18 -11.45 -26.42
N THR A 197 -15.85 -10.68 -25.36
CA THR A 197 -14.51 -10.11 -25.16
C THR A 197 -13.83 -10.79 -23.99
N THR A 198 -12.67 -11.37 -24.23
CA THR A 198 -11.80 -11.97 -23.20
C THR A 198 -10.52 -11.15 -23.07
N LEU A 199 -9.89 -11.18 -21.87
CA LEU A 199 -8.57 -10.63 -21.65
C LEU A 199 -7.55 -11.77 -21.80
N GLU A 200 -6.78 -11.75 -22.89
CA GLU A 200 -5.78 -12.76 -23.17
C GLU A 200 -4.38 -12.31 -22.74
N LYS A 201 -3.56 -13.25 -22.28
CA LYS A 201 -2.14 -13.03 -21.98
C LYS A 201 -1.28 -13.72 -23.03
N ILE A 202 -0.48 -12.93 -23.75
CA ILE A 202 0.54 -13.48 -24.63
C ILE A 202 1.66 -14.04 -23.75
N ALA A 203 2.06 -15.28 -23.98
CA ALA A 203 3.26 -15.85 -23.40
C ALA A 203 4.44 -15.00 -23.87
N SER A 204 5.16 -14.43 -22.93
CA SER A 204 6.20 -13.40 -23.03
C SER A 204 6.91 -13.31 -24.38
N PRO A 205 6.76 -12.22 -25.14
CA PRO A 205 7.38 -12.08 -26.45
C PRO A 205 8.84 -11.63 -26.29
N TYR A 206 9.76 -12.55 -26.06
CA TYR A 206 11.18 -12.29 -26.22
C TYR A 206 11.53 -12.42 -27.71
N TYR A 207 12.33 -11.47 -28.19
CA TYR A 207 12.88 -11.56 -29.56
C TYR A 207 14.35 -11.17 -29.57
N VAL A 208 15.08 -11.69 -30.56
CA VAL A 208 16.49 -11.36 -30.77
C VAL A 208 16.60 -10.24 -31.77
N LYS A 209 17.23 -9.13 -31.39
CA LYS A 209 17.56 -8.01 -32.27
C LYS A 209 19.02 -8.10 -32.67
N THR A 210 19.31 -8.35 -33.95
CA THR A 210 20.68 -8.34 -34.48
C THR A 210 20.89 -7.07 -35.30
N VAL A 211 21.92 -6.31 -34.97
CA VAL A 211 22.32 -5.10 -35.70
C VAL A 211 23.64 -5.37 -36.44
N TYR A 212 23.62 -5.18 -37.72
CA TYR A 212 24.81 -5.30 -38.57
C TYR A 212 25.39 -3.92 -38.79
N THR A 213 26.69 -3.75 -38.52
CA THR A 213 27.45 -2.53 -38.81
C THR A 213 28.48 -2.81 -39.87
N PRO A 214 28.67 -1.91 -40.85
CA PRO A 214 29.61 -2.16 -41.95
C PRO A 214 31.06 -2.03 -41.47
N VAL A 215 31.91 -2.86 -42.04
CA VAL A 215 33.37 -2.68 -42.03
C VAL A 215 33.73 -2.10 -43.39
N ILE A 216 34.28 -0.93 -43.41
CA ILE A 216 34.56 -0.18 -44.62
C ILE A 216 36.07 -0.29 -44.93
N SER A 217 36.41 -0.69 -46.14
CA SER A 217 37.76 -0.56 -46.67
C SER A 217 37.79 0.69 -47.55
N SER A 218 38.66 1.65 -47.28
CA SER A 218 38.76 2.92 -48.02
C SER A 218 40.20 3.21 -48.43
N GLY A 219 40.34 3.86 -49.56
CA GLY A 219 41.60 4.38 -50.10
C GLY A 219 42.51 3.35 -50.77
N LEU A 220 43.59 3.84 -51.36
CA LEU A 220 44.59 3.03 -52.07
C LEU A 220 45.41 2.13 -51.13
N GLU A 221 45.45 2.44 -49.82
CA GLU A 221 46.15 1.66 -48.79
C GLU A 221 45.30 0.58 -48.16
N HIS A 222 44.05 0.33 -48.63
CA HIS A 222 43.11 -0.62 -48.09
C HIS A 222 42.90 -0.49 -46.57
N ALA A 223 42.90 0.75 -46.07
CA ALA A 223 42.62 1.02 -44.65
C ALA A 223 41.24 0.49 -44.28
N ILE A 224 41.18 -0.41 -43.29
CA ILE A 224 39.95 -1.02 -42.81
C ILE A 224 39.45 -0.20 -41.64
N THR A 225 38.25 0.40 -41.75
CA THR A 225 37.58 1.13 -40.69
C THR A 225 36.28 0.42 -40.33
N THR A 226 36.15 0.05 -39.05
CA THR A 226 34.90 -0.49 -38.53
C THR A 226 34.03 0.65 -38.01
N VAL A 227 32.80 0.75 -38.52
CA VAL A 227 31.81 1.63 -37.92
C VAL A 227 31.34 0.98 -36.62
N PRO A 228 31.67 1.55 -35.47
CA PRO A 228 31.29 0.93 -34.20
C PRO A 228 29.77 0.91 -34.02
N TYR A 229 29.27 -0.17 -33.47
CA TYR A 229 27.88 -0.17 -32.97
C TYR A 229 27.74 0.89 -31.89
N ALA A 230 26.83 1.84 -32.11
CA ALA A 230 26.63 2.93 -31.15
C ALA A 230 26.14 2.41 -29.82
N ASN A 231 27.00 2.50 -28.80
CA ASN A 231 26.69 2.31 -27.38
C ASN A 231 25.95 1.01 -27.01
N PRO A 232 26.60 -0.17 -27.10
CA PRO A 232 26.06 -1.35 -26.43
C PRO A 232 26.02 -1.06 -24.91
N LEU A 233 24.92 -1.42 -24.27
CA LEU A 233 24.77 -1.23 -22.81
C LEU A 233 25.87 -1.97 -22.03
N ILE A 234 26.25 -3.16 -22.49
CA ILE A 234 27.41 -3.92 -22.04
C ILE A 234 28.07 -4.55 -23.28
N ASP A 235 29.37 -4.30 -23.46
CA ASP A 235 30.14 -4.88 -24.55
C ASP A 235 30.05 -6.41 -24.59
N LYS A 236 29.88 -6.95 -25.80
CA LYS A 236 29.82 -8.40 -26.04
C LYS A 236 28.75 -9.12 -25.20
N SER A 237 27.68 -8.45 -24.87
CA SER A 237 26.58 -8.99 -24.07
C SER A 237 25.24 -8.87 -24.83
N ALA A 238 24.30 -9.78 -24.54
CA ALA A 238 22.92 -9.70 -25.00
C ALA A 238 22.05 -8.76 -24.15
N ALA A 239 22.64 -8.06 -23.18
CA ALA A 239 21.93 -7.13 -22.31
C ALA A 239 21.40 -5.93 -23.12
N SER A 240 20.09 -5.79 -23.19
CA SER A 240 19.42 -4.62 -23.76
C SER A 240 18.77 -3.79 -22.66
N PRO A 241 18.51 -2.49 -22.87
CA PRO A 241 17.77 -1.67 -21.92
C PRO A 241 16.44 -2.28 -21.48
N SER A 242 15.69 -2.86 -22.42
CA SER A 242 14.37 -3.44 -22.14
C SER A 242 14.44 -4.69 -21.24
N ILE A 243 15.39 -5.61 -21.47
CA ILE A 243 15.55 -6.81 -20.64
C ILE A 243 16.09 -6.47 -19.25
N ILE A 244 17.00 -5.51 -19.15
CA ILE A 244 17.51 -5.06 -17.85
C ILE A 244 16.41 -4.35 -17.05
N ALA A 245 15.63 -3.45 -17.69
CA ALA A 245 14.49 -2.81 -17.06
C ALA A 245 13.46 -3.83 -16.54
N ASP A 246 13.17 -4.90 -17.29
CA ASP A 246 12.29 -5.98 -16.86
C ASP A 246 12.86 -6.75 -15.66
N ILE A 247 14.14 -7.10 -15.68
CA ILE A 247 14.84 -7.77 -14.57
C ILE A 247 14.78 -6.94 -13.29
N LEU A 248 15.07 -5.63 -13.38
CA LEU A 248 15.03 -4.70 -12.26
C LEU A 248 13.59 -4.51 -11.74
N TYR A 249 12.64 -4.32 -12.64
CA TYR A 249 11.22 -4.20 -12.30
C TYR A 249 10.71 -5.44 -11.55
N ARG A 250 10.99 -6.64 -12.07
CA ARG A 250 10.58 -7.89 -11.43
C ARG A 250 11.16 -8.05 -10.03
N LYS A 251 12.42 -7.65 -9.80
CA LYS A 251 13.02 -7.76 -8.48
C LYS A 251 12.53 -6.69 -7.52
N PHE A 252 12.60 -5.42 -7.89
CA PHE A 252 12.43 -4.30 -6.96
C PHE A 252 10.99 -3.78 -6.88
N VAL A 253 10.13 -4.13 -7.83
CA VAL A 253 8.70 -3.79 -7.79
C VAL A 253 7.85 -5.00 -7.44
N LEU A 254 8.11 -6.16 -8.09
CA LEU A 254 7.33 -7.39 -7.87
C LEU A 254 7.92 -8.30 -6.79
N GLY A 255 9.09 -7.99 -6.25
CA GLY A 255 9.75 -8.79 -5.21
C GLY A 255 10.27 -10.15 -5.70
N LEU A 256 10.47 -10.35 -7.02
CA LEU A 256 10.89 -11.63 -7.59
C LEU A 256 12.42 -11.79 -7.58
N PRO A 257 13.01 -12.69 -6.78
CA PRO A 257 14.46 -12.87 -6.71
C PRO A 257 15.07 -13.32 -8.04
N PHE A 258 16.33 -12.96 -8.29
CA PHE A 258 17.03 -13.29 -9.53
C PHE A 258 17.06 -14.80 -9.86
N TYR A 259 17.12 -15.69 -8.85
CA TYR A 259 17.10 -17.11 -9.11
C TYR A 259 15.76 -17.60 -9.67
N ARG A 260 14.64 -17.03 -9.20
CA ARG A 260 13.30 -17.34 -9.73
C ARG A 260 13.14 -16.79 -11.15
N GLN A 261 13.71 -15.60 -11.42
CA GLN A 261 13.73 -15.03 -12.77
C GLN A 261 14.53 -15.91 -13.73
N ALA A 262 15.70 -16.43 -13.30
CA ALA A 262 16.49 -17.36 -14.13
C ALA A 262 15.72 -18.65 -14.46
N VAL A 263 14.94 -19.19 -13.51
CA VAL A 263 14.05 -20.34 -13.76
C VAL A 263 12.95 -19.96 -14.76
N ASP A 264 12.34 -18.80 -14.65
CA ASP A 264 11.29 -18.32 -15.56
C ASP A 264 11.82 -18.15 -17.00
N TYR A 265 13.04 -17.59 -17.16
CA TYR A 265 13.72 -17.52 -18.46
C TYR A 265 13.99 -18.91 -19.04
N GLN A 266 14.46 -19.85 -18.21
CA GLN A 266 14.71 -21.23 -18.66
C GLN A 266 13.42 -21.93 -19.11
N MET A 267 12.31 -21.73 -18.39
CA MET A 267 10.99 -22.26 -18.81
C MET A 267 10.51 -21.64 -20.13
N SER A 268 10.96 -20.43 -20.43
CA SER A 268 10.70 -19.73 -21.70
C SER A 268 11.70 -20.10 -22.81
N GLY A 269 12.56 -21.09 -22.60
CA GLY A 269 13.58 -21.54 -23.57
C GLY A 269 14.81 -20.64 -23.66
N ILE A 270 15.02 -19.75 -22.69
CA ILE A 270 16.16 -18.81 -22.64
C ILE A 270 17.11 -19.24 -21.53
N ASP A 271 18.32 -19.65 -21.89
CA ASP A 271 19.36 -20.02 -20.92
C ASP A 271 20.08 -18.79 -20.37
N LEU A 272 19.40 -18.05 -19.49
CA LEU A 272 19.94 -16.88 -18.79
C LEU A 272 20.21 -17.21 -17.33
N SER A 273 21.49 -17.43 -17.00
CA SER A 273 21.87 -17.84 -15.66
C SER A 273 21.66 -16.72 -14.62
N LYS A 274 21.36 -17.11 -13.36
CA LYS A 274 21.32 -16.19 -12.23
C LYS A 274 22.59 -15.33 -12.12
N GLN A 275 23.77 -15.94 -12.35
CA GLN A 275 25.05 -15.23 -12.24
C GLN A 275 25.19 -14.16 -13.33
N THR A 276 24.75 -14.45 -14.55
CA THR A 276 24.74 -13.47 -15.64
C THR A 276 23.84 -12.28 -15.30
N ILE A 277 22.65 -12.54 -14.78
CA ILE A 277 21.73 -11.48 -14.31
C ILE A 277 22.39 -10.61 -13.25
N ILE A 278 23.01 -11.21 -12.23
CA ILE A 278 23.70 -10.50 -11.16
C ILE A 278 24.84 -9.66 -11.71
N ASN A 279 25.65 -10.20 -12.62
CA ASN A 279 26.77 -9.48 -13.23
C ASN A 279 26.29 -8.26 -14.02
N TRP A 280 25.20 -8.39 -14.79
CA TRP A 280 24.62 -7.27 -15.50
C TRP A 280 24.12 -6.18 -14.56
N VAL A 281 23.36 -6.55 -13.53
CA VAL A 281 22.82 -5.61 -12.54
C VAL A 281 23.95 -4.91 -11.77
N ASN A 282 24.94 -5.66 -11.29
CA ASN A 282 26.05 -5.12 -10.53
C ASN A 282 26.94 -4.17 -11.35
N LYS A 283 27.02 -4.37 -12.67
CA LYS A 283 27.73 -3.45 -13.55
C LYS A 283 26.93 -2.17 -13.81
N LEU A 284 25.66 -2.33 -14.21
CA LEU A 284 24.87 -1.22 -14.73
C LEU A 284 24.25 -0.33 -13.67
N VAL A 285 23.80 -0.90 -12.54
CA VAL A 285 23.06 -0.13 -11.54
C VAL A 285 23.92 0.98 -10.91
N PRO A 286 25.15 0.74 -10.46
CA PRO A 286 25.97 1.83 -9.96
C PRO A 286 26.26 2.87 -11.03
N GLU A 287 26.64 2.45 -12.24
CA GLU A 287 27.02 3.35 -13.32
C GLU A 287 25.87 4.28 -13.75
N ILE A 288 24.64 3.78 -13.77
CA ILE A 288 23.46 4.51 -14.28
C ILE A 288 22.67 5.16 -13.15
N MET A 289 22.44 4.45 -12.03
CA MET A 289 21.52 4.93 -10.99
C MET A 289 22.17 5.81 -9.93
N GLU A 290 23.49 5.65 -9.68
CA GLU A 290 24.18 6.46 -8.66
C GLU A 290 24.16 7.96 -8.98
N PRO A 291 24.42 8.43 -10.22
CA PRO A 291 24.29 9.83 -10.57
C PRO A 291 22.86 10.38 -10.38
N VAL A 292 21.85 9.59 -10.71
CA VAL A 292 20.43 9.97 -10.53
C VAL A 292 20.09 10.10 -9.07
N VAL A 293 20.46 9.10 -8.25
CA VAL A 293 20.22 9.12 -6.80
C VAL A 293 20.97 10.27 -6.14
N GLY A 294 22.20 10.55 -6.58
CA GLY A 294 22.96 11.73 -6.13
C GLY A 294 22.20 13.03 -6.37
N TYR A 295 21.70 13.22 -7.60
CA TYR A 295 20.91 14.41 -7.96
C TYR A 295 19.58 14.49 -7.19
N LEU A 296 18.87 13.36 -7.03
CA LEU A 296 17.65 13.30 -6.21
C LEU A 296 17.94 13.65 -4.75
N THR A 297 19.09 13.23 -4.22
CA THR A 297 19.51 13.59 -2.85
C THR A 297 19.75 15.09 -2.72
N GLU A 298 20.43 15.71 -3.68
CA GLU A 298 20.59 17.17 -3.71
C GLU A 298 19.23 17.90 -3.76
N CYS A 299 18.27 17.39 -4.52
CA CYS A 299 16.91 17.94 -4.58
C CYS A 299 16.18 17.77 -3.25
N LEU A 300 16.27 16.58 -2.61
CA LEU A 300 15.65 16.30 -1.31
C LEU A 300 16.16 17.26 -0.23
N LEU A 301 17.47 17.48 -0.17
CA LEU A 301 18.09 18.34 0.85
C LEU A 301 17.69 19.83 0.70
N LYS A 302 17.18 20.24 -0.46
CA LYS A 302 16.64 21.60 -0.68
C LYS A 302 15.21 21.79 -0.13
N TYR A 303 14.49 20.71 0.15
CA TYR A 303 13.07 20.79 0.56
C TYR A 303 12.88 21.24 2.01
N ARG A 304 13.88 21.19 2.86
CA ARG A 304 13.86 21.63 4.27
C ARG A 304 12.92 20.84 5.20
N TYR A 305 12.19 19.83 4.72
CA TYR A 305 11.32 19.00 5.53
C TYR A 305 11.47 17.54 5.08
N THR A 306 12.04 16.72 5.95
CA THR A 306 12.27 15.31 5.67
C THR A 306 11.64 14.42 6.73
N GLN A 307 11.24 13.22 6.33
CA GLN A 307 10.82 12.15 7.22
C GLN A 307 11.85 11.03 7.12
N ASN A 308 12.30 10.51 8.26
CA ASN A 308 13.46 9.64 8.32
C ASN A 308 13.21 8.47 9.24
N ASP A 309 13.69 7.30 8.83
CA ASP A 309 13.67 6.06 9.61
C ASP A 309 14.73 5.11 9.05
N GLU A 310 15.04 4.02 9.70
CA GLU A 310 15.93 2.99 9.21
C GLU A 310 15.34 1.58 9.40
N THR A 311 15.80 0.66 8.56
CA THR A 311 15.51 -0.75 8.68
C THR A 311 16.78 -1.58 8.55
N TYR A 312 16.80 -2.76 9.15
CA TYR A 312 17.98 -3.59 9.07
C TYR A 312 18.08 -4.36 7.74
N ILE A 313 19.29 -4.69 7.34
CA ILE A 313 19.63 -5.58 6.25
C ILE A 313 20.72 -6.55 6.69
N GLN A 314 20.51 -7.84 6.45
CA GLN A 314 21.56 -8.83 6.65
C GLN A 314 22.55 -8.78 5.49
N VAL A 315 23.84 -8.65 5.78
CA VAL A 315 24.93 -8.71 4.79
C VAL A 315 25.93 -9.77 5.22
N ASN A 316 26.11 -10.83 4.39
CA ASN A 316 26.92 -11.99 4.78
C ASN A 316 28.42 -11.72 4.77
N LYS A 317 28.89 -10.88 3.81
CA LYS A 317 30.33 -10.60 3.59
C LYS A 317 30.59 -9.10 3.79
N ASP A 318 30.36 -8.61 5.00
CA ASP A 318 30.65 -7.22 5.36
C ASP A 318 31.94 -7.04 6.17
N GLY A 319 32.69 -8.12 6.37
CA GLY A 319 33.94 -8.13 7.13
C GLY A 319 33.76 -8.28 8.64
N ARG A 320 32.52 -8.34 9.15
CA ARG A 320 32.19 -8.55 10.56
C ARG A 320 31.77 -10.00 10.81
N GLY A 321 31.69 -10.41 12.07
CA GLY A 321 31.27 -11.76 12.44
C GLY A 321 29.80 -12.04 12.09
N PRO A 322 29.37 -13.32 12.12
CA PRO A 322 27.98 -13.69 11.93
C PRO A 322 27.04 -12.98 12.93
N GLY A 323 25.84 -12.61 12.49
CA GLY A 323 24.83 -11.97 13.35
C GLY A 323 24.92 -10.45 13.46
N HIS A 324 25.92 -9.79 12.85
CA HIS A 324 25.94 -8.33 12.82
C HIS A 324 24.88 -7.78 11.87
N LYS A 325 24.09 -6.82 12.36
CA LYS A 325 23.10 -6.08 11.58
C LYS A 325 23.76 -4.92 10.85
N SER A 326 23.42 -4.75 9.59
CA SER A 326 23.63 -3.52 8.81
C SER A 326 22.27 -2.83 8.61
N PHE A 327 22.27 -1.59 8.18
CA PHE A 327 21.07 -0.75 8.12
C PHE A 327 20.89 -0.14 6.73
N LEU A 328 19.64 0.02 6.37
CA LEU A 328 19.20 0.91 5.29
C LEU A 328 18.50 2.09 5.93
N TRP A 329 19.14 3.25 5.85
CA TRP A 329 18.52 4.51 6.21
C TRP A 329 17.61 4.97 5.09
N VAL A 330 16.45 5.49 5.44
CA VAL A 330 15.44 5.93 4.47
C VAL A 330 15.10 7.39 4.77
N HIS A 331 15.32 8.23 3.78
CA HIS A 331 15.06 9.67 3.84
C HIS A 331 14.01 10.02 2.79
N CYS A 332 12.87 10.54 3.23
CA CYS A 332 11.76 10.94 2.35
C CYS A 332 11.49 12.43 2.47
N SER A 333 11.05 13.05 1.39
CA SER A 333 10.41 14.36 1.48
C SER A 333 9.12 14.27 2.31
N SER A 334 8.77 15.33 3.05
CA SER A 334 7.49 15.36 3.76
C SER A 334 6.32 15.22 2.79
N GLU A 335 5.36 14.36 3.11
CA GLU A 335 4.12 14.16 2.31
C GLU A 335 3.19 15.38 2.29
N LEU A 336 3.47 16.37 3.14
CA LEU A 336 2.71 17.61 3.25
C LEU A 336 3.21 18.74 2.35
N LEU A 337 4.36 18.51 1.68
CA LEU A 337 4.91 19.47 0.73
C LEU A 337 4.17 19.38 -0.62
N ASP A 338 3.92 20.53 -1.21
CA ASP A 338 3.47 20.63 -2.60
C ASP A 338 4.68 20.58 -3.54
N CYS A 339 5.29 19.41 -3.63
CA CYS A 339 6.48 19.15 -4.46
C CYS A 339 6.49 17.70 -4.97
N ASN A 340 7.43 17.41 -5.87
CA ASN A 340 7.64 16.04 -6.34
C ASN A 340 8.26 15.19 -5.21
N PRO A 341 7.61 14.10 -4.78
CA PRO A 341 8.11 13.27 -3.70
C PRO A 341 9.42 12.59 -4.06
N ILE A 342 10.36 12.61 -3.12
CA ILE A 342 11.69 12.00 -3.25
C ILE A 342 11.91 11.04 -2.10
N ILE A 343 12.43 9.86 -2.41
CA ILE A 343 12.72 8.78 -1.46
C ILE A 343 14.14 8.29 -1.72
N ILE A 344 14.99 8.34 -0.70
CA ILE A 344 16.39 7.94 -0.76
C ILE A 344 16.67 6.84 0.27
N PHE A 345 17.24 5.73 -0.19
CA PHE A 345 17.76 4.66 0.64
C PHE A 345 19.28 4.73 0.67
N CYS A 346 19.89 4.67 1.86
CA CYS A 346 21.32 4.65 2.06
C CYS A 346 21.73 3.41 2.85
N TYR A 347 22.71 2.66 2.37
CA TYR A 347 23.26 1.53 3.10
C TYR A 347 24.37 1.99 4.05
N GLU A 348 24.28 1.54 5.30
CA GLU A 348 25.32 1.73 6.32
C GLU A 348 25.59 0.43 7.09
N ALA A 349 26.86 0.22 7.42
CA ALA A 349 27.25 -0.96 8.18
C ALA A 349 26.76 -0.92 9.63
N THR A 350 26.52 0.27 10.19
CA THR A 350 26.13 0.48 11.58
C THR A 350 24.99 1.49 11.67
N ARG A 351 24.31 1.52 12.81
CA ARG A 351 23.28 2.53 13.15
C ARG A 351 23.91 3.79 13.79
N GLY A 352 25.12 4.16 13.40
CA GLY A 352 25.85 5.27 14.01
C GLY A 352 25.41 6.65 13.52
N THR A 353 25.60 7.68 14.35
CA THR A 353 25.28 9.08 14.03
C THR A 353 26.09 9.64 12.84
N GLU A 354 27.22 9.02 12.49
CA GLU A 354 28.10 9.47 11.41
C GLU A 354 27.39 9.53 10.05
N HIS A 355 26.49 8.57 9.78
CA HIS A 355 25.64 8.62 8.58
C HIS A 355 24.84 9.92 8.52
N LEU A 356 24.14 10.25 9.60
CA LEU A 356 23.30 11.44 9.67
C LEU A 356 24.12 12.74 9.53
N ARG A 357 25.31 12.79 10.15
CA ARG A 357 26.23 13.95 10.00
C ARG A 357 26.62 14.16 8.54
N ASN A 358 26.93 13.09 7.84
CA ASN A 358 27.35 13.15 6.44
C ASN A 358 26.18 13.48 5.52
N PHE A 359 25.03 12.81 5.69
CA PHE A 359 23.86 13.01 4.85
C PHE A 359 23.28 14.44 5.01
N PHE A 360 23.15 14.93 6.24
CA PHE A 360 22.59 16.23 6.57
C PHE A 360 23.65 17.33 6.76
N LYS A 361 24.83 17.16 6.18
CA LYS A 361 25.96 18.08 6.39
C LYS A 361 25.59 19.54 6.10
N GLU A 362 24.92 19.79 4.98
CA GLU A 362 24.54 21.13 4.51
C GLU A 362 23.02 21.37 4.63
N PHE A 363 22.30 20.45 5.25
CA PHE A 363 20.86 20.56 5.40
C PHE A 363 20.47 21.62 6.45
N LEU A 364 19.40 22.35 6.13
CA LEU A 364 18.78 23.35 7.01
C LEU A 364 17.28 23.10 7.03
N GLY A 365 16.73 22.74 8.18
CA GLY A 365 15.29 22.53 8.28
C GLY A 365 14.84 21.52 9.32
N TYR A 366 13.76 20.81 9.03
CA TYR A 366 13.08 19.93 9.96
C TYR A 366 13.27 18.45 9.55
N ILE A 367 13.56 17.63 10.55
CA ILE A 367 13.71 16.19 10.41
C ILE A 367 12.65 15.51 11.27
N THR A 368 11.60 14.95 10.69
CA THR A 368 10.63 14.12 11.43
C THR A 368 11.19 12.71 11.55
N CYS A 369 11.30 12.19 12.75
CA CYS A 369 11.96 10.92 13.05
C CYS A 369 11.39 10.25 14.31
N ASP A 370 11.85 9.04 14.61
CA ASP A 370 11.63 8.42 15.91
C ASP A 370 12.50 9.09 17.00
N ALA A 371 12.39 8.60 18.23
CA ALA A 371 13.20 9.12 19.34
C ALA A 371 14.63 8.54 19.40
N TYR A 372 15.15 8.06 18.28
CA TYR A 372 16.50 7.53 18.27
C TYR A 372 17.53 8.64 18.56
N VAL A 373 18.41 8.37 19.53
CA VAL A 373 19.34 9.37 20.11
C VAL A 373 20.21 10.06 19.05
N SER A 374 20.54 9.40 17.95
CA SER A 374 21.39 9.98 16.89
C SER A 374 20.78 11.22 16.23
N TYR A 375 19.47 11.34 16.17
CA TYR A 375 18.80 12.54 15.64
C TYR A 375 18.87 13.72 16.61
N GLN A 376 18.78 13.44 17.92
CA GLN A 376 18.94 14.46 18.96
C GLN A 376 20.38 14.97 19.00
N VAL A 377 21.36 14.06 18.94
CA VAL A 377 22.78 14.45 18.84
C VAL A 377 23.03 15.32 17.61
N LEU A 378 22.41 14.99 16.46
CA LEU A 378 22.55 15.81 15.26
C LEU A 378 21.95 17.21 15.44
N GLU A 379 20.77 17.33 16.08
CA GLU A 379 20.13 18.60 16.40
C GLU A 379 21.04 19.47 17.27
N ASP A 380 21.58 18.90 18.36
CA ASP A 380 22.47 19.60 19.29
C ASP A 380 23.75 20.10 18.60
N GLU A 381 24.37 19.25 17.76
CA GLU A 381 25.58 19.61 17.00
C GLU A 381 25.33 20.72 15.97
N LYS A 382 24.11 20.79 15.42
CA LYS A 382 23.74 21.77 14.39
C LYS A 382 23.19 23.10 14.93
N ASN A 383 23.10 23.26 16.26
CA ASN A 383 22.79 24.52 16.92
C ASN A 383 21.56 25.24 16.34
N GLY A 384 20.46 24.55 16.14
CA GLY A 384 19.19 25.10 15.63
C GLY A 384 19.10 25.24 14.09
N LEU A 385 20.13 24.87 13.34
CA LEU A 385 20.05 24.77 11.87
C LEU A 385 19.21 23.58 11.43
N ILE A 386 19.19 22.54 12.23
CA ILE A 386 18.33 21.36 12.09
C ILE A 386 17.45 21.24 13.32
N THR A 387 16.18 20.99 13.12
CA THR A 387 15.19 20.76 14.18
C THR A 387 14.61 19.36 14.02
N ALA A 388 14.85 18.49 14.99
CA ALA A 388 14.24 17.17 15.03
C ALA A 388 12.80 17.28 15.53
N THR A 389 11.86 16.56 14.91
CA THR A 389 10.46 16.53 15.30
C THR A 389 10.05 15.09 15.58
N GLY A 390 9.26 14.88 16.64
CA GLY A 390 8.91 13.56 17.13
C GLY A 390 7.79 12.90 16.30
N CYS A 391 7.68 11.59 16.45
CA CYS A 391 6.66 10.76 15.80
C CYS A 391 5.54 10.38 16.77
N MET A 392 4.35 10.93 16.60
CA MET A 392 3.19 10.61 17.44
C MET A 392 2.74 9.15 17.27
N MET A 393 3.02 8.52 16.14
CA MET A 393 2.69 7.11 15.91
C MET A 393 3.54 6.18 16.80
N HIS A 394 4.82 6.49 17.02
CA HIS A 394 5.65 5.76 17.97
C HIS A 394 5.14 5.96 19.41
N CYS A 395 4.78 7.18 19.80
CA CYS A 395 4.15 7.43 21.08
C CYS A 395 2.88 6.56 21.26
N ARG A 396 2.00 6.55 20.26
CA ARG A 396 0.80 5.70 20.26
C ARG A 396 1.14 4.21 20.39
N ARG A 397 2.19 3.74 19.72
CA ARG A 397 2.62 2.32 19.76
C ARG A 397 2.94 1.88 21.19
N TYR A 398 3.66 2.67 21.97
CA TYR A 398 3.98 2.34 23.36
C TYR A 398 2.72 2.17 24.23
N PHE A 399 1.73 3.04 24.10
CA PHE A 399 0.45 2.88 24.82
C PHE A 399 -0.35 1.68 24.32
N ALA A 400 -0.33 1.40 23.02
CA ALA A 400 -0.97 0.21 22.46
C ALA A 400 -0.31 -1.08 22.97
N GLU A 401 1.00 -1.13 23.07
CA GLU A 401 1.74 -2.27 23.62
C GLU A 401 1.42 -2.48 25.11
N ALA A 402 1.23 -1.40 25.87
CA ALA A 402 0.78 -1.49 27.27
C ALA A 402 -0.62 -2.09 27.40
N PHE A 403 -1.53 -1.72 26.51
CA PHE A 403 -2.89 -2.25 26.45
C PHE A 403 -2.93 -3.75 26.18
N PHE A 404 -2.11 -4.27 25.28
CA PHE A 404 -2.10 -5.69 24.89
C PHE A 404 -1.53 -6.65 25.94
N VAL A 405 -0.90 -6.15 27.01
CA VAL A 405 -0.34 -7.01 28.08
C VAL A 405 -1.38 -7.36 29.14
N ASN A 406 -2.42 -6.57 29.24
CA ASN A 406 -3.50 -6.89 30.16
C ASN A 406 -4.34 -8.03 29.57
N ASP A 407 -4.73 -9.03 30.41
CA ASP A 407 -5.67 -10.07 30.01
C ASP A 407 -7.07 -9.46 29.79
N VAL A 408 -7.20 -8.74 28.67
CA VAL A 408 -8.36 -7.89 28.31
C VAL A 408 -9.60 -8.74 28.02
N VAL A 409 -9.43 -10.06 27.89
CA VAL A 409 -10.50 -11.00 27.51
C VAL A 409 -11.59 -11.12 28.59
N GLU A 410 -11.26 -10.77 29.84
CA GLU A 410 -12.19 -10.89 30.96
C GLU A 410 -12.82 -9.55 31.39
N LEU A 411 -12.44 -8.41 30.76
CA LEU A 411 -12.94 -7.10 31.14
C LEU A 411 -14.19 -6.73 30.34
N SER A 412 -15.17 -6.09 31.01
CA SER A 412 -16.29 -5.48 30.29
C SER A 412 -15.84 -4.27 29.46
N ASP A 413 -16.63 -3.87 28.46
CA ASP A 413 -16.36 -2.69 27.62
C ASP A 413 -16.19 -1.42 28.48
N GLU A 414 -16.96 -1.29 29.56
CA GLU A 414 -16.85 -0.18 30.50
C GLU A 414 -15.53 -0.19 31.26
N GLN A 415 -15.07 -1.36 31.71
CA GLN A 415 -13.77 -1.50 32.37
C GLN A 415 -12.61 -1.23 31.42
N LEU A 416 -12.73 -1.65 30.16
CA LEU A 416 -11.73 -1.37 29.12
C LEU A 416 -11.57 0.14 28.87
N LEU A 417 -12.66 0.90 28.87
CA LEU A 417 -12.65 2.35 28.68
C LEU A 417 -12.00 3.09 29.86
N GLU A 418 -12.02 2.50 31.05
CA GLU A 418 -11.41 3.09 32.23
C GLU A 418 -9.90 2.85 32.35
N LEU A 419 -9.33 1.93 31.55
CA LEU A 419 -7.90 1.68 31.57
C LEU A 419 -7.09 2.93 31.20
N PRO A 420 -6.00 3.22 31.92
CA PRO A 420 -5.17 4.40 31.65
C PRO A 420 -4.62 4.44 30.22
N GLU A 421 -4.16 3.31 29.70
CA GLU A 421 -3.68 3.17 28.32
C GLU A 421 -4.78 3.40 27.29
N THR A 422 -6.01 2.97 27.56
CA THR A 422 -7.17 3.23 26.68
C THR A 422 -7.49 4.71 26.61
N LYS A 423 -7.51 5.41 27.76
CA LYS A 423 -7.72 6.86 27.80
C LYS A 423 -6.64 7.60 27.03
N ALA A 424 -5.36 7.21 27.18
CA ALA A 424 -4.27 7.79 26.41
C ALA A 424 -4.45 7.56 24.89
N LEU A 425 -4.82 6.34 24.48
CA LEU A 425 -5.08 6.00 23.07
C LEU A 425 -6.27 6.79 22.49
N MET A 426 -7.33 7.03 23.29
CA MET A 426 -8.46 7.84 22.86
C MET A 426 -8.08 9.32 22.67
N LEU A 427 -7.23 9.87 23.54
CA LEU A 427 -6.72 11.23 23.40
C LEU A 427 -5.82 11.38 22.15
N ILE A 428 -4.92 10.42 21.91
CA ILE A 428 -4.11 10.41 20.68
C ILE A 428 -5.02 10.27 19.45
N ARG A 429 -6.05 9.43 19.50
CA ARG A 429 -7.05 9.31 18.41
C ARG A 429 -7.73 10.65 18.13
N ALA A 430 -8.08 11.40 19.16
CA ALA A 430 -8.67 12.73 19.01
C ALA A 430 -7.71 13.71 18.30
N ILE A 431 -6.40 13.65 18.62
CA ILE A 431 -5.36 14.43 17.92
C ILE A 431 -5.36 14.09 16.41
N TYR A 432 -5.30 12.80 16.06
CA TYR A 432 -5.33 12.37 14.66
C TYR A 432 -6.64 12.69 13.95
N HIS A 433 -7.76 12.67 14.67
CA HIS A 433 -9.06 13.04 14.11
C HIS A 433 -9.06 14.49 13.63
N GLU A 434 -8.61 15.41 14.48
CA GLU A 434 -8.51 16.83 14.12
C GLU A 434 -7.48 17.06 13.01
N GLU A 435 -6.30 16.45 13.08
CA GLU A 435 -5.27 16.57 12.04
C GLU A 435 -5.75 16.06 10.67
N ASN A 436 -6.54 14.98 10.64
CA ASN A 436 -7.11 14.46 9.40
C ASN A 436 -8.10 15.41 8.72
N GLN A 437 -8.78 16.28 9.47
CA GLN A 437 -9.67 17.30 8.91
C GLN A 437 -8.89 18.41 8.17
N LEU A 438 -7.60 18.56 8.47
CA LEU A 438 -6.72 19.56 7.87
C LEU A 438 -6.08 19.10 6.55
N LYS A 439 -6.36 17.86 6.10
CA LYS A 439 -5.88 17.35 4.82
C LYS A 439 -6.40 18.20 3.67
N GLY A 440 -5.49 18.62 2.78
CA GLY A 440 -5.81 19.47 1.64
C GLY A 440 -5.75 20.98 1.90
N LEU A 441 -5.47 21.42 3.14
CA LEU A 441 -5.12 22.80 3.41
C LEU A 441 -3.66 23.06 2.99
N ASN A 442 -3.38 24.31 2.56
CA ASN A 442 -2.01 24.76 2.39
C ASN A 442 -1.29 24.85 3.75
N CYS A 443 0.03 25.02 3.74
CA CYS A 443 0.85 24.98 4.95
C CYS A 443 0.49 26.10 5.96
N VAL A 444 0.14 27.29 5.49
CA VAL A 444 -0.19 28.44 6.35
C VAL A 444 -1.52 28.20 7.07
N ASP A 445 -2.56 27.86 6.31
CA ASP A 445 -3.88 27.56 6.86
C ASP A 445 -3.84 26.35 7.79
N ARG A 446 -3.06 25.32 7.44
CA ARG A 446 -2.85 24.14 8.29
C ARG A 446 -2.20 24.51 9.62
N ALA A 447 -1.16 25.36 9.62
CA ALA A 447 -0.52 25.81 10.86
C ALA A 447 -1.48 26.60 11.75
N ILE A 448 -2.31 27.49 11.18
CA ILE A 448 -3.32 28.26 11.92
C ILE A 448 -4.37 27.32 12.52
N MET A 449 -4.88 26.37 11.72
CA MET A 449 -5.91 25.43 12.17
C MET A 449 -5.38 24.42 13.18
N ARG A 450 -4.12 24.01 13.09
CA ARG A 450 -3.46 23.17 14.12
C ARG A 450 -3.50 23.84 15.48
N LYS A 451 -3.15 25.12 15.57
CA LYS A 451 -3.21 25.88 16.83
C LYS A 451 -4.64 25.96 17.39
N LYS A 452 -5.64 26.03 16.51
CA LYS A 452 -7.04 26.16 16.93
C LYS A 452 -7.69 24.82 17.31
N MET A 453 -7.42 23.74 16.58
CA MET A 453 -8.14 22.48 16.69
C MET A 453 -7.27 21.37 17.30
N VAL A 454 -6.01 21.26 16.88
CA VAL A 454 -5.13 20.14 17.26
C VAL A 454 -4.41 20.41 18.57
N GLU A 455 -3.86 21.62 18.77
CA GLU A 455 -3.11 21.98 19.98
C GLU A 455 -3.90 21.76 21.27
N PRO A 456 -5.19 22.12 21.37
CA PRO A 456 -5.97 21.81 22.57
C PRO A 456 -6.06 20.30 22.88
N LYS A 457 -6.10 19.44 21.85
CA LYS A 457 -6.11 17.98 22.01
C LYS A 457 -4.75 17.46 22.45
N VAL A 458 -3.67 18.02 21.90
CA VAL A 458 -2.31 17.72 22.32
C VAL A 458 -2.10 18.13 23.79
N ASN A 459 -2.60 19.28 24.20
CA ASN A 459 -2.55 19.73 25.60
C ASN A 459 -3.29 18.77 26.52
N GLN A 460 -4.52 18.38 26.18
CA GLN A 460 -5.29 17.38 26.94
C GLN A 460 -4.56 16.05 27.09
N PHE A 461 -3.88 15.61 26.03
CA PHE A 461 -3.09 14.37 26.07
C PHE A 461 -1.91 14.49 27.04
N PHE A 462 -1.12 15.56 26.97
CA PHE A 462 0.03 15.72 27.85
C PHE A 462 -0.36 16.03 29.29
N GLU A 463 -1.40 16.80 29.54
CA GLU A 463 -1.99 16.98 30.89
C GLU A 463 -2.36 15.62 31.49
N TYR A 464 -2.98 14.74 30.70
CA TYR A 464 -3.30 13.40 31.17
C TYR A 464 -2.05 12.56 31.43
N VAL A 465 -1.05 12.58 30.56
CA VAL A 465 0.22 11.83 30.74
C VAL A 465 0.94 12.29 32.01
N HIS A 466 1.04 13.62 32.24
CA HIS A 466 1.64 14.15 33.48
C HIS A 466 0.84 13.78 34.72
N SER A 467 -0.48 13.70 34.63
CA SER A 467 -1.30 13.21 35.75
C SER A 467 -1.02 11.73 36.09
N LEU A 468 -0.73 10.91 35.08
CA LEU A 468 -0.32 9.52 35.29
C LEU A 468 1.09 9.44 35.87
N GLU A 469 2.03 10.24 35.41
CA GLU A 469 3.40 10.30 35.93
C GLU A 469 3.43 10.69 37.43
N ALA A 470 2.61 11.67 37.81
CA ALA A 470 2.50 12.15 39.19
C ALA A 470 1.65 11.27 40.09
N SER A 471 1.00 10.22 39.56
CA SER A 471 0.11 9.37 40.34
C SER A 471 0.88 8.29 41.13
N ASP A 472 0.32 7.86 42.27
CA ASP A 472 0.81 6.73 43.07
C ASP A 472 0.36 5.37 42.50
N LEU A 473 -0.18 5.32 41.27
CA LEU A 473 -0.67 4.09 40.67
C LEU A 473 0.49 3.15 40.28
N ILE A 474 0.28 1.88 40.52
CA ILE A 474 1.23 0.85 40.09
C ILE A 474 0.95 0.49 38.64
N PHE A 475 1.84 0.85 37.76
CA PHE A 475 1.76 0.56 36.31
C PHE A 475 2.62 -0.65 35.92
N SER A 476 2.20 -1.34 34.86
CA SER A 476 3.04 -2.33 34.20
C SER A 476 4.31 -1.65 33.63
N ASP A 477 5.38 -2.44 33.42
CA ASP A 477 6.64 -1.90 32.86
C ASP A 477 6.45 -1.29 31.45
N ARG A 478 5.52 -1.83 30.66
CA ARG A 478 5.17 -1.26 29.34
C ARG A 478 4.45 0.07 29.48
N MET A 479 3.54 0.21 30.43
CA MET A 479 2.87 1.48 30.69
C MET A 479 3.85 2.54 31.22
N LYS A 480 4.78 2.16 32.10
CA LYS A 480 5.86 3.06 32.55
C LYS A 480 6.72 3.54 31.38
N LYS A 481 7.10 2.63 30.47
CA LYS A 481 7.83 2.99 29.24
C LYS A 481 7.03 3.96 28.38
N ALA A 482 5.72 3.76 28.20
CA ALA A 482 4.86 4.65 27.42
C ALA A 482 4.81 6.05 28.02
N ILE A 483 4.61 6.17 29.34
CA ILE A 483 4.59 7.45 30.05
C ILE A 483 5.95 8.14 29.92
N THR A 484 7.05 7.43 30.26
CA THR A 484 8.41 7.98 30.19
C THR A 484 8.77 8.45 28.76
N TYR A 485 8.38 7.67 27.74
CA TYR A 485 8.58 8.08 26.35
C TYR A 485 7.82 9.36 26.03
N ALA A 486 6.53 9.43 26.36
CA ALA A 486 5.70 10.59 26.08
C ALA A 486 6.25 11.86 26.78
N VAL A 487 6.61 11.77 28.06
CA VAL A 487 7.18 12.88 28.83
C VAL A 487 8.52 13.34 28.25
N ASN A 488 9.45 12.41 28.03
CA ASN A 488 10.79 12.75 27.50
C ASN A 488 10.76 13.32 26.09
N GLN A 489 9.75 12.96 25.30
CA GLN A 489 9.61 13.40 23.90
C GLN A 489 8.56 14.50 23.72
N GLU A 490 7.97 15.05 24.79
CA GLU A 490 6.89 16.02 24.67
C GLU A 490 7.25 17.21 23.79
N GLU A 491 8.42 17.81 23.99
CA GLU A 491 8.87 18.93 23.20
C GLU A 491 8.93 18.59 21.72
N HIS A 492 9.57 17.47 21.35
CA HIS A 492 9.68 17.01 19.96
C HIS A 492 8.33 16.67 19.35
N LEU A 493 7.43 16.02 20.13
CA LEU A 493 6.08 15.63 19.71
C LEU A 493 5.15 16.84 19.50
N ARG A 494 5.41 17.98 20.13
CA ARG A 494 4.63 19.23 19.95
C ARG A 494 5.08 20.06 18.76
N ARG A 495 6.30 19.88 18.26
CA ARG A 495 6.91 20.74 17.24
C ARG A 495 6.13 20.78 15.93
N PHE A 496 5.40 19.72 15.55
CA PHE A 496 4.60 19.71 14.31
C PHE A 496 3.50 20.77 14.29
N ILE A 497 3.06 21.25 15.45
CA ILE A 497 2.01 22.29 15.57
C ILE A 497 2.50 23.62 15.01
N THR A 498 3.80 23.87 15.07
CA THR A 498 4.40 25.18 14.75
C THR A 498 4.44 25.48 13.25
N ASP A 499 4.47 24.45 12.40
CA ASP A 499 4.58 24.61 10.95
C ASP A 499 3.72 23.55 10.21
N GLY A 500 2.93 24.01 9.24
CA GLY A 500 2.02 23.16 8.49
C GLY A 500 2.69 22.11 7.59
N ASN A 501 3.99 22.21 7.31
CA ASN A 501 4.75 21.25 6.50
C ASN A 501 5.39 20.14 7.31
N ILE A 502 5.43 20.27 8.64
CA ILE A 502 5.95 19.22 9.52
C ILE A 502 4.87 18.13 9.66
N SER A 503 5.21 16.89 9.36
CA SER A 503 4.31 15.75 9.57
C SER A 503 4.16 15.44 11.05
N ILE A 504 2.98 14.99 11.48
CA ILE A 504 2.71 14.52 12.84
C ILE A 504 3.45 13.21 13.17
N ASP A 505 3.79 12.42 12.14
CA ASP A 505 4.46 11.13 12.28
C ASP A 505 5.30 10.75 11.04
N ILE A 506 5.97 9.62 11.11
CA ILE A 506 6.76 9.03 10.02
C ILE A 506 6.04 7.88 9.30
N GLY A 507 4.73 7.81 9.39
CA GLY A 507 3.93 6.75 8.75
C GLY A 507 4.15 6.64 7.25
N HIS A 508 4.52 7.73 6.59
CA HIS A 508 4.91 7.70 5.18
C HIS A 508 6.18 6.87 4.96
N VAL A 509 7.23 7.12 5.72
CA VAL A 509 8.51 6.38 5.64
C VAL A 509 8.31 4.91 6.00
N GLU A 510 7.53 4.60 7.05
CA GLU A 510 7.22 3.20 7.40
C GLU A 510 6.52 2.45 6.27
N ARG A 511 5.61 3.10 5.54
CA ARG A 511 4.97 2.50 4.34
C ARG A 511 5.98 2.23 3.23
N VAL A 512 6.95 3.11 3.03
CA VAL A 512 8.06 2.94 2.07
C VAL A 512 8.96 1.78 2.48
N ILE A 513 9.36 1.72 3.74
CA ILE A 513 10.17 0.62 4.31
C ILE A 513 9.45 -0.73 4.17
N ARG A 514 8.13 -0.76 4.28
CA ARG A 514 7.34 -1.99 4.09
C ARG A 514 7.52 -2.59 2.69
N SER A 515 7.65 -1.76 1.66
CA SER A 515 7.95 -2.21 0.29
C SER A 515 9.28 -2.99 0.23
N TYR A 516 10.33 -2.45 0.87
CA TYR A 516 11.60 -3.13 1.02
C TYR A 516 11.48 -4.41 1.86
N SER A 517 10.76 -4.38 2.99
CA SER A 517 10.62 -5.52 3.90
C SER A 517 9.91 -6.70 3.25
N VAL A 518 8.90 -6.46 2.42
CA VAL A 518 8.24 -7.50 1.60
C VAL A 518 9.22 -8.12 0.62
N GLY A 519 10.04 -7.31 -0.04
CA GLY A 519 11.11 -7.79 -0.91
C GLY A 519 12.13 -8.64 -0.12
N ARG A 520 12.63 -8.12 1.01
CA ARG A 520 13.57 -8.81 1.89
C ARG A 520 13.07 -10.20 2.30
N ALA A 521 11.79 -10.35 2.60
CA ALA A 521 11.20 -11.67 2.91
C ALA A 521 11.37 -12.71 1.78
N ASN A 522 11.61 -12.28 0.53
CA ASN A 522 11.85 -13.16 -0.60
C ASN A 522 13.32 -13.52 -0.83
N TRP A 523 14.25 -12.60 -0.57
CA TRP A 523 15.70 -12.85 -0.80
C TRP A 523 16.53 -12.91 0.47
N LEU A 524 15.99 -12.59 1.64
CA LEU A 524 16.51 -12.70 3.00
C LEU A 524 17.73 -11.79 3.31
N PHE A 525 18.77 -11.80 2.49
CA PHE A 525 20.03 -11.10 2.74
C PHE A 525 20.68 -10.57 1.44
N ALA A 526 21.62 -9.66 1.58
CA ALA A 526 22.61 -9.32 0.57
C ALA A 526 23.90 -10.10 0.83
N ASP A 527 24.51 -10.70 -0.21
CA ASP A 527 25.76 -11.46 0.00
C ASP A 527 26.97 -10.55 0.28
N THR A 528 26.96 -9.33 -0.26
CA THR A 528 28.06 -8.38 -0.15
C THR A 528 27.58 -6.97 0.17
N VAL A 529 28.45 -6.13 0.75
CA VAL A 529 28.22 -4.69 0.94
C VAL A 529 27.87 -4.00 -0.38
N PHE A 530 28.57 -4.38 -1.46
CA PHE A 530 28.27 -3.85 -2.79
C PHE A 530 26.84 -4.17 -3.23
N GLY A 531 26.38 -5.41 -3.05
CA GLY A 531 25.00 -5.81 -3.34
C GLY A 531 23.96 -5.08 -2.48
N ALA A 532 24.28 -4.77 -1.22
CA ALA A 532 23.43 -3.95 -0.35
C ALA A 532 23.32 -2.50 -0.86
N LYS A 533 24.45 -1.89 -1.29
CA LYS A 533 24.44 -0.57 -1.92
C LYS A 533 23.65 -0.55 -3.22
N VAL A 534 23.79 -1.57 -4.08
CA VAL A 534 22.96 -1.73 -5.29
C VAL A 534 21.46 -1.81 -4.95
N ASN A 535 21.10 -2.51 -3.89
CA ASN A 535 19.71 -2.54 -3.42
C ASN A 535 19.24 -1.14 -2.99
N ALA A 536 20.04 -0.40 -2.23
CA ALA A 536 19.70 0.97 -1.79
C ALA A 536 19.46 1.90 -2.99
N LEU A 537 20.38 1.92 -3.98
CA LEU A 537 20.21 2.70 -5.21
C LEU A 537 18.90 2.36 -5.93
N MET A 538 18.62 1.07 -6.10
CA MET A 538 17.43 0.63 -6.82
C MET A 538 16.14 0.98 -6.09
N TYR A 539 16.08 0.80 -4.77
CA TYR A 539 14.89 1.20 -4.00
C TYR A 539 14.69 2.72 -4.02
N SER A 540 15.77 3.52 -4.01
CA SER A 540 15.67 4.98 -4.16
C SER A 540 15.00 5.37 -5.48
N VAL A 541 15.46 4.81 -6.59
CA VAL A 541 14.91 5.08 -7.93
C VAL A 541 13.47 4.59 -8.05
N VAL A 542 13.21 3.34 -7.64
CA VAL A 542 11.90 2.70 -7.79
C VAL A 542 10.83 3.34 -6.91
N GLU A 543 11.13 3.60 -5.63
CA GLU A 543 10.15 4.18 -4.72
C GLU A 543 9.90 5.67 -5.05
N THR A 544 10.93 6.42 -5.48
CA THR A 544 10.73 7.79 -6.00
C THR A 544 9.84 7.77 -7.24
N ALA A 545 10.05 6.87 -8.20
CA ALA A 545 9.21 6.74 -9.38
C ALA A 545 7.76 6.38 -9.04
N LYS A 546 7.54 5.44 -8.11
CA LYS A 546 6.20 5.07 -7.62
C LYS A 546 5.49 6.25 -6.95
N ALA A 547 6.20 6.99 -6.13
CA ALA A 547 5.65 8.15 -5.42
C ALA A 547 5.22 9.27 -6.39
N ASN A 548 5.89 9.40 -7.53
CA ASN A 548 5.53 10.31 -8.61
C ASN A 548 4.52 9.71 -9.61
N HIS A 549 3.96 8.53 -9.34
CA HIS A 549 2.89 7.89 -10.13
C HIS A 549 3.24 7.59 -11.60
N VAL A 550 4.51 7.44 -11.92
CA VAL A 550 4.97 7.11 -13.28
C VAL A 550 5.07 5.60 -13.50
N ASN A 551 5.11 5.19 -14.76
CA ASN A 551 5.35 3.78 -15.11
C ASN A 551 6.81 3.42 -14.81
N VAL A 552 7.04 2.72 -13.70
CA VAL A 552 8.39 2.37 -13.20
C VAL A 552 9.19 1.59 -14.24
N ARG A 553 8.59 0.64 -14.96
CA ARG A 553 9.30 -0.14 -16.00
C ARG A 553 9.76 0.75 -17.14
N CYS A 554 8.89 1.64 -17.62
CA CYS A 554 9.21 2.62 -18.64
C CYS A 554 10.31 3.59 -18.18
N TYR A 555 10.23 4.06 -16.93
CA TYR A 555 11.24 4.95 -16.35
C TYR A 555 12.61 4.27 -16.23
N LEU A 556 12.67 3.03 -15.75
CA LEU A 556 13.93 2.27 -15.70
C LEU A 556 14.53 2.09 -17.10
N GLN A 557 13.70 1.80 -18.11
CA GLN A 557 14.17 1.68 -19.49
C GLN A 557 14.69 3.02 -20.01
N TYR A 558 14.00 4.12 -19.73
CA TYR A 558 14.44 5.47 -20.08
C TYR A 558 15.84 5.78 -19.53
N LEU A 559 16.06 5.54 -18.24
CA LEU A 559 17.37 5.76 -17.63
C LEU A 559 18.48 4.92 -18.28
N LEU A 560 18.18 3.66 -18.60
CA LEU A 560 19.11 2.73 -19.26
C LEU A 560 19.41 3.11 -20.72
N GLU A 561 18.52 3.82 -21.39
CA GLU A 561 18.73 4.29 -22.78
C GLU A 561 19.37 5.67 -22.84
N GLU A 562 19.06 6.56 -21.91
CA GLU A 562 19.51 7.96 -21.97
C GLU A 562 20.84 8.20 -21.28
N ILE A 563 21.03 7.73 -20.02
CA ILE A 563 22.22 8.04 -19.23
C ILE A 563 23.53 7.60 -19.90
N PRO A 564 23.62 6.42 -20.56
CA PRO A 564 24.85 6.01 -21.23
C PRO A 564 25.37 7.01 -22.27
N LYS A 565 24.50 7.86 -22.84
CA LYS A 565 24.85 8.89 -23.81
C LYS A 565 25.69 10.04 -23.21
N TYR A 566 25.63 10.19 -21.87
CA TYR A 566 26.24 11.31 -21.12
C TYR A 566 27.34 10.88 -20.16
N LEU A 567 27.63 9.58 -19.97
CA LEU A 567 28.59 9.08 -18.98
C LEU A 567 30.00 9.68 -19.12
N ASN A 568 30.40 10.01 -20.34
CA ASN A 568 31.72 10.59 -20.63
C ASN A 568 31.74 12.12 -20.55
N GLN A 569 30.62 12.77 -20.21
CA GLN A 569 30.53 14.22 -20.10
C GLN A 569 30.82 14.67 -18.68
N SER A 570 31.61 15.73 -18.51
CA SER A 570 31.87 16.34 -17.21
C SER A 570 30.68 17.18 -16.71
N ASP A 571 29.89 17.72 -17.61
CA ASP A 571 28.66 18.45 -17.27
C ASP A 571 27.53 17.47 -16.92
N LYS A 572 27.03 17.59 -15.69
CA LYS A 572 25.93 16.78 -15.15
C LYS A 572 24.56 17.47 -15.23
N SER A 573 24.45 18.55 -15.98
CA SER A 573 23.19 19.30 -16.14
C SER A 573 22.04 18.47 -16.73
N PHE A 574 22.37 17.41 -17.48
CA PHE A 574 21.40 16.46 -18.03
C PHE A 574 20.59 15.70 -16.97
N LEU A 575 21.10 15.60 -15.71
CA LEU A 575 20.42 14.87 -14.63
C LEU A 575 19.05 15.47 -14.28
N LYS A 576 18.84 16.75 -14.52
CA LYS A 576 17.51 17.40 -14.37
C LYS A 576 16.45 16.78 -15.28
N ASP A 577 16.84 16.20 -16.41
CA ASP A 577 15.95 15.54 -17.36
C ASP A 577 15.76 14.06 -17.02
N MET A 578 16.59 13.50 -16.10
CA MET A 578 16.55 12.09 -15.70
C MET A 578 15.63 11.81 -14.49
N VAL A 579 14.94 12.81 -13.95
CA VAL A 579 14.00 12.64 -12.84
C VAL A 579 12.60 12.19 -13.33
N PRO A 580 11.82 11.48 -12.49
CA PRO A 580 10.53 10.92 -12.92
C PRO A 580 9.49 11.96 -13.37
N TRP A 581 9.61 13.20 -12.92
CA TRP A 581 8.69 14.31 -13.24
C TRP A 581 9.19 15.20 -14.37
N SER A 582 10.27 14.83 -15.06
CA SER A 582 10.81 15.64 -16.16
C SER A 582 9.95 15.56 -17.43
N ASP A 583 9.84 16.68 -18.14
CA ASP A 583 9.20 16.71 -19.44
C ASP A 583 9.88 15.78 -20.47
N ALA A 584 11.18 15.57 -20.31
CA ALA A 584 11.95 14.65 -21.17
C ALA A 584 11.47 13.21 -20.99
N PHE A 585 11.28 12.76 -19.74
CA PHE A 585 10.75 11.44 -19.48
C PHE A 585 9.29 11.30 -19.94
N HIS A 586 8.43 12.28 -19.72
CA HIS A 586 7.03 12.21 -20.15
C HIS A 586 6.91 12.11 -21.68
N ARG A 587 7.70 12.88 -22.42
CA ARG A 587 7.76 12.73 -23.90
C ARG A 587 8.24 11.34 -24.33
N TYR A 588 9.23 10.79 -23.63
CA TYR A 588 9.70 9.43 -23.91
C TYR A 588 8.60 8.39 -23.63
N GLU A 589 7.88 8.50 -22.53
CA GLU A 589 6.78 7.59 -22.16
C GLU A 589 5.66 7.60 -23.20
N GLU A 590 5.27 8.78 -23.71
CA GLU A 590 4.30 8.93 -24.78
C GLU A 590 4.76 8.28 -26.09
N GLN A 591 5.99 8.56 -26.52
CA GLN A 591 6.57 7.96 -27.73
C GLN A 591 6.69 6.45 -27.63
N LYS A 592 7.05 5.94 -26.45
CA LYS A 592 7.16 4.51 -26.18
C LYS A 592 5.81 3.82 -26.27
N SER A 593 4.77 4.41 -25.68
CA SER A 593 3.39 3.91 -25.77
C SER A 593 2.92 3.81 -27.23
N GLN A 594 3.17 4.81 -28.05
CA GLN A 594 2.82 4.79 -29.49
C GLN A 594 3.59 3.71 -30.25
N THR A 595 4.87 3.53 -29.93
CA THR A 595 5.72 2.51 -30.58
C THR A 595 5.23 1.10 -30.23
N ASP A 596 4.88 0.85 -29.00
CA ASP A 596 4.37 -0.43 -28.54
C ASP A 596 3.00 -0.73 -29.14
N GLU A 597 2.11 0.26 -29.27
CA GLU A 597 0.82 0.13 -29.95
C GLU A 597 0.99 -0.25 -31.44
N ASN A 598 1.89 0.41 -32.16
CA ASN A 598 2.21 0.07 -33.52
C ASN A 598 2.78 -1.34 -33.68
N LEU A 599 3.59 -1.80 -32.73
CA LEU A 599 4.10 -3.18 -32.73
C LEU A 599 2.97 -4.19 -32.58
N TYR A 600 2.03 -3.94 -31.67
CA TYR A 600 0.87 -4.81 -31.47
C TYR A 600 -0.05 -4.84 -32.68
N GLN A 601 -0.30 -3.71 -33.34
CA GLN A 601 -1.09 -3.68 -34.57
C GLN A 601 -0.45 -4.51 -35.69
N ARG A 602 0.89 -4.55 -35.78
CA ARG A 602 1.61 -5.44 -36.71
C ARG A 602 1.50 -6.91 -36.38
N LEU A 603 1.49 -7.23 -35.05
CA LEU A 603 1.37 -8.61 -34.58
C LEU A 603 -0.06 -9.13 -34.70
N PHE A 604 -1.06 -8.25 -34.56
CA PHE A 604 -2.47 -8.57 -34.60
C PHE A 604 -3.22 -7.64 -35.58
N PRO A 605 -3.01 -7.82 -36.92
CA PRO A 605 -3.74 -7.04 -37.89
C PRO A 605 -5.25 -7.27 -37.77
N GLU A 606 -6.05 -6.22 -38.01
CA GLU A 606 -7.50 -6.38 -38.09
C GLU A 606 -7.85 -7.34 -39.22
N PRO A 607 -8.57 -8.44 -38.95
CA PRO A 607 -8.99 -9.32 -40.03
C PRO A 607 -10.03 -8.61 -40.91
N GLU A 608 -9.99 -8.86 -42.22
CA GLU A 608 -11.07 -8.40 -43.10
C GLU A 608 -12.40 -8.98 -42.62
N ARG A 609 -13.42 -8.12 -42.50
CA ARG A 609 -14.78 -8.59 -42.19
C ARG A 609 -15.24 -9.55 -43.25
N PRO A 610 -15.68 -10.76 -42.92
CA PRO A 610 -16.21 -11.71 -43.88
C PRO A 610 -17.34 -11.09 -44.67
N LYS A 611 -17.27 -11.21 -45.98
CA LYS A 611 -18.31 -10.74 -46.88
C LYS A 611 -19.44 -11.77 -46.90
N THR A 612 -20.66 -11.36 -46.57
CA THR A 612 -21.84 -12.23 -46.72
C THR A 612 -22.08 -12.51 -48.22
N PRO A 613 -22.48 -13.73 -48.58
CA PRO A 613 -22.91 -14.02 -49.95
C PRO A 613 -24.03 -13.05 -50.35
N ARG A 614 -23.87 -12.34 -51.46
CA ARG A 614 -24.94 -11.52 -52.03
C ARG A 614 -25.90 -12.45 -52.75
N LYS A 615 -27.18 -12.49 -52.30
CA LYS A 615 -28.24 -13.06 -53.11
C LYS A 615 -28.26 -12.32 -54.48
N ARG A 616 -28.06 -13.02 -55.57
CA ARG A 616 -28.40 -12.50 -56.90
C ARG A 616 -29.89 -12.19 -56.88
N ASP A 617 -30.25 -10.99 -57.25
CA ASP A 617 -31.55 -10.38 -57.28
C ASP A 617 -32.72 -11.38 -57.55
N SER A 618 -33.39 -11.80 -56.52
CA SER A 618 -34.80 -12.15 -56.60
C SER A 618 -35.55 -10.94 -56.05
N VAL A 619 -36.23 -10.25 -56.92
CA VAL A 619 -37.19 -9.19 -56.60
C VAL A 619 -38.18 -9.73 -55.58
N VAL A 620 -38.02 -9.36 -54.30
CA VAL A 620 -39.05 -9.51 -53.31
C VAL A 620 -39.72 -8.16 -53.15
N PRO A 621 -41.06 -8.07 -53.26
CA PRO A 621 -41.76 -6.79 -53.16
C PRO A 621 -41.59 -6.16 -51.79
N GLU A 622 -41.33 -4.86 -51.79
CA GLU A 622 -41.27 -4.00 -50.62
C GLU A 622 -42.61 -3.80 -49.94
N ASN A 623 -43.22 -4.84 -49.39
CA ASN A 623 -44.40 -4.67 -48.53
C ASN A 623 -44.49 -5.85 -47.58
N ASP A 624 -43.75 -5.84 -46.49
CA ASP A 624 -44.11 -6.50 -45.24
C ASP A 624 -42.98 -6.38 -44.16
N ILE A 625 -42.48 -5.16 -43.94
CA ILE A 625 -41.65 -4.89 -42.74
C ILE A 625 -42.21 -3.63 -42.07
N LEU A 626 -43.38 -3.75 -41.50
CA LEU A 626 -43.90 -2.83 -40.47
C LEU A 626 -44.98 -3.56 -39.65
N SER A 627 -44.56 -4.33 -38.67
CA SER A 627 -45.32 -4.56 -37.43
C SER A 627 -44.69 -5.68 -36.58
N VAL A 628 -43.58 -5.41 -35.93
CA VAL A 628 -43.32 -6.02 -34.62
C VAL A 628 -42.79 -4.93 -33.71
N SER A 629 -43.77 -4.30 -33.07
CA SER A 629 -43.58 -3.35 -31.99
C SER A 629 -43.05 -4.03 -30.77
N ARG A 630 -42.06 -3.35 -30.20
CA ARG A 630 -41.62 -3.38 -28.81
C ARG A 630 -42.61 -3.97 -27.80
N GLN A 631 -42.22 -5.02 -27.12
CA GLN A 631 -42.66 -5.30 -25.76
C GLN A 631 -41.44 -5.65 -24.93
N HIS A 632 -41.07 -4.77 -23.98
CA HIS A 632 -40.25 -5.09 -22.85
C HIS A 632 -41.07 -5.84 -21.81
N PRO A 633 -40.55 -6.87 -21.16
CA PRO A 633 -41.03 -7.25 -19.84
C PRO A 633 -40.13 -6.60 -18.76
N ALA A 634 -40.81 -6.30 -17.68
CA ALA A 634 -40.41 -5.64 -16.46
C ALA A 634 -39.27 -6.35 -15.68
#